data_2170cbe4b33101ae172ef488842734d5
#
_entry.id   2170cbe4b33101ae172ef488842734d5
#
_cell.length_a   1.000
_cell.length_b   1.000
_cell.length_c   1.000
_cell.angle_alpha   90.00
_cell.angle_beta   90.00
_cell.angle_gamma   90.00
#
_symmetry.space_group_name_H-M   'P 1'
#
loop_
_entity.id
_entity.type
_entity.pdbx_description
1 polymer ?
#
loop_
_entity_poly.entity_id
_entity_poly.type
_entity_poly.pdbx_seq_one_letter_code
_entity_poly.pdbx_strand_id
1 'polypeptide(L)'
;MTALNKPLKDTAVELPATDPQIPAAVPSERTVRAAIREIVGLRRHVPDAVDVPDTERGRLRVRLRHGTIRQLSRSLVLCDRAFGDRVREGFGVLMYHRCCPVEAGGEAPSLNVTPEALHAQLSGLRDRGFAFRPLPEVLADVDAGRPVPRKTVVVTFDDGFACLANHAMPVLEDLRVPASVFVCTGLIDREEPMPFDPWGVRMAGRVDPTSYRSLNAREVRAMLDTGLIDVGAHTHGHDDFRGRPADLREDLGRCVTTLAARFNVTRPTFAFPFGTPSLGFADDALAAAARSAGMRCALTSESRVVRPADDPFAWGRLNVFGWDTPATLQARLHGWYSWMPRLWAGVRRRRRGGAAR
;
A
#
# COMPACT_ATOMS: atom_id res chain seq x y z
N MET A 1 50.97 33.37 31.85
CA MET A 1 51.23 33.97 30.53
C MET A 1 50.25 33.30 29.57
N THR A 2 49.10 33.88 29.45
CA THR A 2 48.60 34.86 28.46
C THR A 2 48.64 34.32 27.02
N ALA A 3 47.47 34.03 26.50
CA ALA A 3 46.96 34.52 25.22
C ALA A 3 45.83 33.60 24.73
N LEU A 4 44.74 34.01 24.55
CA LEU A 4 43.90 34.92 23.79
C LEU A 4 42.79 34.14 23.10
N ASN A 5 41.63 34.23 23.70
CA ASN A 5 40.33 33.98 23.11
C ASN A 5 40.07 34.95 21.95
N LYS A 6 39.69 34.42 20.78
CA LYS A 6 39.13 35.22 19.70
C LYS A 6 37.75 34.66 19.37
N PRO A 7 36.66 35.43 19.38
CA PRO A 7 35.32 34.96 19.00
C PRO A 7 35.19 34.88 17.50
N LEU A 8 34.62 33.77 17.02
CA LEU A 8 34.14 33.61 15.64
C LEU A 8 32.94 34.52 15.40
N LYS A 9 33.02 35.34 14.37
CA LYS A 9 31.94 36.23 13.92
C LYS A 9 30.82 35.40 13.33
N ASP A 10 29.60 35.60 13.87
CA ASP A 10 28.32 35.24 13.27
C ASP A 10 28.17 35.98 11.93
N THR A 11 28.21 35.22 10.82
CA THR A 11 27.67 35.68 9.55
C THR A 11 26.27 35.11 9.39
N ALA A 12 25.31 35.91 9.76
CA ALA A 12 23.91 35.68 9.42
C ALA A 12 23.77 35.73 7.89
N VAL A 13 23.40 34.61 7.29
CA VAL A 13 22.95 34.56 5.90
C VAL A 13 21.49 35.03 5.86
N GLU A 14 21.29 36.26 5.41
CA GLU A 14 19.96 36.77 5.10
C GLU A 14 19.34 35.95 3.98
N LEU A 15 18.25 35.27 4.28
CA LEU A 15 17.37 34.66 3.28
C LEU A 15 16.56 35.80 2.61
N PRO A 16 16.44 35.82 1.28
CA PRO A 16 15.65 36.83 0.59
C PRO A 16 14.19 36.73 0.99
N ALA A 17 13.58 37.86 1.29
CA ALA A 17 12.18 38.05 1.63
C ALA A 17 11.29 37.43 0.52
N THR A 18 10.42 36.52 0.92
CA THR A 18 9.39 35.96 0.04
C THR A 18 8.30 37.05 -0.15
N ASP A 19 8.13 37.44 -1.41
CA ASP A 19 7.08 38.35 -1.86
C ASP A 19 5.68 37.72 -1.61
N PRO A 20 4.79 38.34 -0.84
CA PRO A 20 3.47 37.83 -0.50
C PRO A 20 2.39 38.29 -1.47
N GLN A 21 2.53 38.03 -2.77
CA GLN A 21 1.41 38.32 -3.69
C GLN A 21 1.48 37.38 -4.90
N ILE A 22 0.68 36.32 -4.87
CA ILE A 22 -0.25 35.85 -5.89
C ILE A 22 -1.02 34.65 -5.28
N PRO A 23 -2.32 34.78 -5.02
CA PRO A 23 -3.12 33.57 -4.76
C PRO A 23 -3.17 32.77 -6.07
N ALA A 24 -2.52 31.60 -6.08
CA ALA A 24 -2.64 30.67 -7.21
C ALA A 24 -4.14 30.40 -7.42
N ALA A 25 -4.69 30.85 -8.52
CA ALA A 25 -6.08 30.65 -8.87
C ALA A 25 -6.41 29.16 -8.77
N VAL A 26 -7.37 28.79 -7.93
CA VAL A 26 -7.86 27.41 -7.76
C VAL A 26 -8.30 26.93 -9.15
N PRO A 27 -7.69 25.88 -9.70
CA PRO A 27 -8.02 25.44 -11.05
C PRO A 27 -9.49 25.00 -11.09
N SER A 28 -10.22 25.42 -12.12
CA SER A 28 -11.62 25.02 -12.29
C SER A 28 -11.73 23.50 -12.39
N GLU A 29 -12.87 22.95 -11.99
CA GLU A 29 -13.16 21.50 -12.11
C GLU A 29 -12.92 21.00 -13.54
N ARG A 30 -13.14 21.84 -14.54
CA ARG A 30 -12.89 21.57 -15.97
C ARG A 30 -11.40 21.45 -16.27
N THR A 31 -10.56 22.30 -15.68
CA THR A 31 -9.10 22.28 -15.81
C THR A 31 -8.50 21.06 -15.13
N VAL A 32 -8.98 20.72 -13.94
CA VAL A 32 -8.58 19.50 -13.21
C VAL A 32 -8.98 18.25 -14.00
N ARG A 33 -10.20 18.21 -14.56
CA ARG A 33 -10.66 17.09 -15.42
C ARG A 33 -9.86 16.99 -16.72
N ALA A 34 -9.40 18.08 -17.31
CA ALA A 34 -8.58 18.08 -18.51
C ALA A 34 -7.17 17.54 -18.22
N ALA A 35 -6.49 18.06 -17.19
CA ALA A 35 -5.18 17.55 -16.76
C ALA A 35 -5.22 16.06 -16.37
N ILE A 36 -6.29 15.65 -15.72
CA ILE A 36 -6.52 14.24 -15.40
C ILE A 36 -6.75 13.39 -16.66
N ARG A 37 -7.46 13.88 -17.70
CA ARG A 37 -7.60 13.17 -18.98
C ARG A 37 -6.27 12.97 -19.69
N GLU A 38 -5.37 13.94 -19.61
CA GLU A 38 -4.03 13.86 -20.20
C GLU A 38 -3.17 12.82 -19.48
N ILE A 39 -3.19 12.81 -18.13
CA ILE A 39 -2.53 11.78 -17.30
C ILE A 39 -3.11 10.39 -17.59
N VAL A 40 -4.40 10.30 -17.78
CA VAL A 40 -5.15 9.08 -18.08
C VAL A 40 -4.88 8.58 -19.50
N GLY A 41 -4.72 9.46 -20.48
CA GLY A 41 -4.35 9.11 -21.87
C GLY A 41 -2.99 8.43 -21.98
N LEU A 42 -2.08 8.67 -21.02
CA LEU A 42 -0.77 8.03 -20.92
C LEU A 42 -0.82 6.57 -20.39
N ARG A 43 -1.99 6.10 -19.88
CA ARG A 43 -2.15 4.75 -19.32
C ARG A 43 -2.62 3.74 -20.37
N ARG A 44 -1.79 3.33 -21.30
CA ARG A 44 -2.10 2.15 -22.14
C ARG A 44 -1.68 0.81 -21.53
N HIS A 45 -0.88 0.79 -20.49
CA HIS A 45 -0.55 -0.41 -19.67
C HIS A 45 -0.16 0.04 -18.28
N VAL A 46 -0.82 -0.47 -17.24
CA VAL A 46 -0.22 -0.65 -15.92
C VAL A 46 -0.12 -2.17 -15.78
N PRO A 47 1.03 -2.76 -15.98
CA PRO A 47 1.37 -4.04 -15.41
C PRO A 47 1.42 -3.85 -13.89
N ASP A 48 0.97 -4.81 -13.12
CA ASP A 48 1.07 -4.83 -11.66
C ASP A 48 2.52 -4.94 -11.16
N ALA A 49 3.48 -5.12 -12.06
CA ALA A 49 4.90 -4.88 -11.84
C ALA A 49 5.28 -3.55 -12.49
N VAL A 50 5.91 -2.65 -11.72
CA VAL A 50 6.58 -1.48 -12.28
C VAL A 50 7.81 -2.00 -13.02
N ASP A 51 7.63 -2.44 -14.27
CA ASP A 51 8.72 -2.56 -15.21
C ASP A 51 9.31 -1.16 -15.37
N VAL A 52 10.43 -0.92 -14.69
CA VAL A 52 11.25 0.26 -14.95
C VAL A 52 11.75 0.08 -16.38
N PRO A 53 11.34 0.92 -17.34
CA PRO A 53 11.73 0.72 -18.72
C PRO A 53 13.26 0.74 -18.82
N ASP A 54 13.84 -0.24 -19.50
CA ASP A 54 15.30 -0.36 -19.69
C ASP A 54 15.91 0.82 -20.45
N THR A 55 15.10 1.67 -21.06
CA THR A 55 15.54 2.83 -21.79
C THR A 55 15.54 4.10 -20.96
N GLU A 56 16.55 4.95 -21.12
CA GLU A 56 16.68 6.24 -20.45
C GLU A 56 15.45 7.15 -20.71
N ARG A 57 14.91 7.14 -21.94
CA ARG A 57 13.64 7.83 -22.29
C ARG A 57 12.44 7.28 -21.54
N GLY A 58 12.39 5.97 -21.31
CA GLY A 58 11.33 5.33 -20.51
C GLY A 58 11.40 5.76 -19.04
N ARG A 59 12.60 5.75 -18.46
CA ARG A 59 12.85 6.20 -17.07
C ARG A 59 12.48 7.68 -16.90
N LEU A 60 12.81 8.54 -17.87
CA LEU A 60 12.44 9.96 -17.84
C LEU A 60 10.91 10.14 -17.87
N ARG A 61 10.20 9.40 -18.75
CA ARG A 61 8.72 9.45 -18.80
C ARG A 61 8.07 9.04 -17.49
N VAL A 62 8.59 8.01 -16.82
CA VAL A 62 8.10 7.56 -15.51
C VAL A 62 8.33 8.64 -14.45
N ARG A 63 9.53 9.26 -14.41
CA ARG A 63 9.85 10.36 -13.46
C ARG A 63 8.95 11.58 -13.68
N LEU A 64 8.75 12.01 -14.93
CA LEU A 64 7.86 13.13 -15.27
C LEU A 64 6.42 12.84 -14.85
N ARG A 65 5.93 11.62 -15.11
CA ARG A 65 4.59 11.20 -14.69
C ARG A 65 4.43 11.24 -13.17
N HIS A 66 5.39 10.70 -12.40
CA HIS A 66 5.35 10.76 -10.95
C HIS A 66 5.39 12.21 -10.44
N GLY A 67 6.21 13.07 -11.04
CA GLY A 67 6.25 14.50 -10.75
C GLY A 67 4.89 15.17 -10.96
N THR A 68 4.23 14.92 -12.09
CA THR A 68 2.91 15.47 -12.41
C THR A 68 1.84 14.99 -11.40
N ILE A 69 1.84 13.70 -11.05
CA ILE A 69 0.90 13.15 -10.05
C ILE A 69 1.13 13.80 -8.68
N ARG A 70 2.39 14.01 -8.27
CA ARG A 70 2.71 14.68 -7.00
C ARG A 70 2.20 16.13 -6.96
N GLN A 71 2.38 16.89 -8.03
CA GLN A 71 1.89 18.28 -8.11
C GLN A 71 0.36 18.33 -8.11
N LEU A 72 -0.29 17.47 -8.92
CA LEU A 72 -1.73 17.40 -8.93
C LEU A 72 -2.30 17.04 -7.55
N SER A 73 -1.69 16.08 -6.85
CA SER A 73 -2.13 15.68 -5.52
C SER A 73 -2.01 16.82 -4.51
N ARG A 74 -0.95 17.65 -4.58
CA ARG A 74 -0.81 18.84 -3.74
C ARG A 74 -1.96 19.82 -3.98
N SER A 75 -2.31 20.08 -5.24
CA SER A 75 -3.42 20.95 -5.60
C SER A 75 -4.77 20.40 -5.14
N LEU A 76 -4.99 19.07 -5.25
CA LEU A 76 -6.21 18.41 -4.78
C LEU A 76 -6.36 18.48 -3.26
N VAL A 77 -5.28 18.36 -2.50
CA VAL A 77 -5.28 18.53 -1.04
C VAL A 77 -5.61 19.96 -0.64
N LEU A 78 -5.20 20.97 -1.41
CA LEU A 78 -5.62 22.35 -1.19
C LEU A 78 -7.12 22.54 -1.48
N CYS A 79 -7.65 21.86 -2.50
CA CYS A 79 -9.09 21.83 -2.77
C CYS A 79 -9.91 21.21 -1.64
N ASP A 80 -9.39 20.18 -0.95
CA ASP A 80 -10.06 19.60 0.23
C ASP A 80 -10.29 20.63 1.35
N ARG A 81 -9.34 21.55 1.53
CA ARG A 81 -9.49 22.64 2.51
C ARG A 81 -10.60 23.63 2.14
N ALA A 82 -10.83 23.82 0.83
CA ALA A 82 -11.80 24.77 0.32
C ALA A 82 -13.22 24.16 0.16
N PHE A 83 -13.32 22.91 -0.22
CA PHE A 83 -14.58 22.25 -0.60
C PHE A 83 -15.00 21.11 0.34
N GLY A 84 -14.22 20.82 1.36
CA GLY A 84 -14.43 19.71 2.30
C GLY A 84 -14.02 18.37 1.73
N ASP A 85 -13.89 17.41 2.64
CA ASP A 85 -13.48 16.03 2.39
C ASP A 85 -14.59 15.28 1.63
N ARG A 86 -14.25 14.66 0.51
CA ARG A 86 -15.21 13.89 -0.32
C ARG A 86 -15.59 12.56 0.30
N VAL A 87 -14.72 11.99 1.14
CA VAL A 87 -15.01 10.77 1.90
C VAL A 87 -15.46 11.16 3.29
N ARG A 88 -16.77 11.35 3.45
CA ARG A 88 -17.36 11.70 4.74
C ARG A 88 -17.38 10.54 5.72
N GLU A 89 -17.41 9.31 5.22
CA GLU A 89 -17.49 8.06 5.99
C GLU A 89 -16.56 7.02 5.40
N GLY A 90 -15.90 6.22 6.28
CA GLY A 90 -15.02 5.15 5.89
C GLY A 90 -13.58 5.32 6.35
N PHE A 91 -12.77 4.35 6.00
CA PHE A 91 -11.34 4.29 6.35
C PHE A 91 -10.51 3.79 5.17
N GLY A 92 -9.22 4.12 5.20
CA GLY A 92 -8.28 3.64 4.19
C GLY A 92 -7.50 2.42 4.67
N VAL A 93 -7.22 1.49 3.75
CA VAL A 93 -6.29 0.40 3.99
C VAL A 93 -5.11 0.56 3.03
N LEU A 94 -3.92 0.77 3.56
CA LEU A 94 -2.68 0.88 2.78
C LEU A 94 -2.07 -0.50 2.60
N MET A 95 -1.67 -0.82 1.37
CA MET A 95 -1.06 -2.10 1.00
C MET A 95 0.40 -1.88 0.60
N TYR A 96 1.29 -2.40 1.41
CA TYR A 96 2.72 -2.51 1.17
C TYR A 96 3.08 -3.98 0.92
N HIS A 97 4.31 -4.23 0.47
CA HIS A 97 4.86 -5.60 0.35
C HIS A 97 6.26 -5.63 0.95
N ARG A 98 7.26 -5.04 0.29
CA ARG A 98 8.64 -5.00 0.77
C ARG A 98 8.98 -3.67 1.41
N CYS A 99 9.89 -3.73 2.38
CA CYS A 99 10.56 -2.56 2.93
C CYS A 99 12.06 -2.83 2.95
N CYS A 100 12.74 -2.55 1.83
CA CYS A 100 14.17 -2.80 1.71
C CYS A 100 14.91 -1.52 1.35
N PRO A 101 16.09 -1.27 1.92
CA PRO A 101 16.99 -0.25 1.39
C PRO A 101 17.37 -0.60 -0.06
N VAL A 102 17.65 0.42 -0.87
CA VAL A 102 18.10 0.24 -2.24
C VAL A 102 19.49 0.87 -2.36
N GLU A 103 20.47 0.06 -2.72
CA GLU A 103 21.83 0.54 -2.95
C GLU A 103 21.88 1.49 -4.15
N ALA A 104 22.79 2.46 -4.10
CA ALA A 104 22.98 3.42 -5.18
C ALA A 104 23.37 2.70 -6.48
N GLY A 105 22.55 2.83 -7.51
CA GLY A 105 22.74 2.14 -8.79
C GLY A 105 22.25 0.69 -8.85
N GLY A 106 21.78 0.13 -7.73
CA GLY A 106 21.18 -1.21 -7.69
C GLY A 106 19.76 -1.27 -8.28
N GLU A 107 19.35 -2.46 -8.71
CA GLU A 107 17.97 -2.74 -9.14
C GLU A 107 17.08 -2.87 -7.89
N ALA A 108 16.10 -1.96 -7.75
CA ALA A 108 15.16 -2.02 -6.65
C ALA A 108 14.25 -3.26 -6.76
N PRO A 109 13.92 -3.92 -5.63
CA PRO A 109 12.91 -4.98 -5.61
C PRO A 109 11.57 -4.49 -6.15
N SER A 110 10.80 -5.41 -6.75
CA SER A 110 9.41 -5.12 -7.11
C SER A 110 8.59 -4.78 -5.85
N LEU A 111 7.62 -3.88 -5.99
CA LEU A 111 6.70 -3.47 -4.91
C LEU A 111 7.42 -3.00 -3.62
N ASN A 112 8.60 -2.41 -3.76
CA ASN A 112 9.42 -1.97 -2.64
C ASN A 112 9.15 -0.51 -2.24
N VAL A 113 9.17 -0.28 -0.95
CA VAL A 113 9.22 1.06 -0.33
C VAL A 113 10.45 1.06 0.58
N THR A 114 11.34 2.06 0.47
CA THR A 114 12.49 2.10 1.38
C THR A 114 12.08 2.47 2.80
N PRO A 115 12.86 2.14 3.84
CA PRO A 115 12.55 2.52 5.23
C PRO A 115 12.32 4.02 5.40
N GLU A 116 13.12 4.87 4.74
CA GLU A 116 13.00 6.32 4.77
C GLU A 116 11.69 6.79 4.11
N ALA A 117 11.31 6.16 2.99
CA ALA A 117 10.06 6.48 2.32
C ALA A 117 8.86 6.03 3.17
N LEU A 118 8.92 4.84 3.78
CA LEU A 118 7.89 4.36 4.71
C LEU A 118 7.71 5.33 5.87
N HIS A 119 8.81 5.73 6.52
CA HIS A 119 8.80 6.70 7.62
C HIS A 119 8.16 8.03 7.17
N ALA A 120 8.61 8.60 6.04
CA ALA A 120 8.10 9.86 5.53
C ALA A 120 6.60 9.79 5.15
N GLN A 121 6.16 8.66 4.60
CA GLN A 121 4.76 8.44 4.24
C GLN A 121 3.86 8.36 5.48
N LEU A 122 4.24 7.58 6.48
CA LEU A 122 3.44 7.36 7.69
C LEU A 122 3.46 8.60 8.61
N SER A 123 4.63 9.17 8.89
CA SER A 123 4.74 10.41 9.70
C SER A 123 3.98 11.55 9.04
N GLY A 124 4.15 11.74 7.74
CA GLY A 124 3.47 12.80 7.01
C GLY A 124 1.95 12.60 6.88
N LEU A 125 1.41 11.39 6.95
CA LEU A 125 -0.04 11.16 7.11
C LEU A 125 -0.50 11.52 8.52
N ARG A 126 0.27 11.17 9.56
CA ARG A 126 -0.02 11.56 10.95
C ARG A 126 -0.09 13.08 11.10
N ASP A 127 0.86 13.81 10.53
CA ASP A 127 0.90 15.29 10.54
C ASP A 127 -0.34 15.92 9.85
N ARG A 128 -1.01 15.15 9.00
CA ARG A 128 -2.27 15.52 8.33
C ARG A 128 -3.52 15.08 9.10
N GLY A 129 -3.32 14.55 10.31
CA GLY A 129 -4.37 14.15 11.24
C GLY A 129 -5.00 12.79 10.91
N PHE A 130 -4.30 11.91 10.17
CA PHE A 130 -4.71 10.52 10.04
C PHE A 130 -4.30 9.73 11.28
N ALA A 131 -5.21 8.86 11.75
CA ALA A 131 -4.99 7.95 12.87
C ALA A 131 -4.78 6.53 12.37
N PHE A 132 -3.67 5.91 12.76
CA PHE A 132 -3.40 4.52 12.44
C PHE A 132 -4.05 3.60 13.47
N ARG A 133 -4.80 2.59 13.00
CA ARG A 133 -5.48 1.63 13.87
C ARG A 133 -5.23 0.20 13.41
N PRO A 134 -5.13 -0.76 14.36
CA PRO A 134 -5.03 -2.18 14.03
C PRO A 134 -6.26 -2.66 13.25
N LEU A 135 -6.05 -3.50 12.22
CA LEU A 135 -7.14 -4.09 11.44
C LEU A 135 -8.15 -4.85 12.31
N PRO A 136 -7.73 -5.68 13.30
CA PRO A 136 -8.66 -6.37 14.17
C PRO A 136 -9.58 -5.47 14.99
N GLU A 137 -9.12 -4.28 15.39
CA GLU A 137 -9.93 -3.30 16.12
C GLU A 137 -10.96 -2.63 15.20
N VAL A 138 -10.52 -2.22 14.00
CA VAL A 138 -11.43 -1.63 13.01
C VAL A 138 -12.51 -2.62 12.62
N LEU A 139 -12.14 -3.89 12.43
CA LEU A 139 -13.08 -4.96 12.14
C LEU A 139 -14.07 -5.18 13.30
N ALA A 140 -13.61 -5.14 14.56
CA ALA A 140 -14.47 -5.27 15.73
C ALA A 140 -15.45 -4.10 15.87
N ASP A 141 -15.08 -2.89 15.44
CA ASP A 141 -16.00 -1.75 15.40
C ASP A 141 -17.08 -1.97 14.34
N VAL A 142 -16.69 -2.42 13.13
CA VAL A 142 -17.64 -2.72 12.05
C VAL A 142 -18.59 -3.84 12.43
N ASP A 143 -18.08 -4.94 13.00
CA ASP A 143 -18.89 -6.09 13.47
C ASP A 143 -19.89 -5.67 14.55
N ALA A 144 -19.54 -4.71 15.39
CA ALA A 144 -20.42 -4.18 16.44
C ALA A 144 -21.31 -3.02 15.98
N GLY A 145 -21.29 -2.65 14.69
CA GLY A 145 -22.04 -1.51 14.17
C GLY A 145 -21.57 -0.16 14.72
N ARG A 146 -20.35 -0.09 15.29
CA ARG A 146 -19.80 1.17 15.78
C ARG A 146 -19.17 1.97 14.63
N PRO A 147 -19.29 3.30 14.63
CA PRO A 147 -18.69 4.13 13.60
C PRO A 147 -17.16 4.09 13.69
N VAL A 148 -16.49 3.83 12.56
CA VAL A 148 -15.05 3.97 12.45
C VAL A 148 -14.71 5.46 12.38
N PRO A 149 -13.81 5.98 13.24
CA PRO A 149 -13.46 7.40 13.23
C PRO A 149 -12.95 7.87 11.86
N ARG A 150 -13.27 9.09 11.50
CA ARG A 150 -12.77 9.71 10.26
C ARG A 150 -11.25 9.75 10.24
N LYS A 151 -10.67 9.69 9.04
CA LYS A 151 -9.21 9.64 8.81
C LYS A 151 -8.52 8.43 9.47
N THR A 152 -9.27 7.36 9.76
CA THR A 152 -8.67 6.08 10.14
C THR A 152 -7.93 5.47 8.95
N VAL A 153 -6.72 4.99 9.21
CA VAL A 153 -5.88 4.26 8.26
C VAL A 153 -5.41 2.96 8.89
N VAL A 154 -5.56 1.88 8.15
CA VAL A 154 -4.98 0.57 8.46
C VAL A 154 -3.75 0.37 7.56
N VAL A 155 -2.65 -0.10 8.12
CA VAL A 155 -1.43 -0.44 7.38
C VAL A 155 -1.35 -1.95 7.21
N THR A 156 -1.10 -2.42 5.99
CA THR A 156 -0.94 -3.84 5.69
C THR A 156 0.30 -4.12 4.87
N PHE A 157 0.94 -5.28 5.10
CA PHE A 157 2.05 -5.80 4.32
C PHE A 157 1.70 -7.19 3.82
N ASP A 158 1.87 -7.45 2.53
CA ASP A 158 1.61 -8.75 1.92
C ASP A 158 2.89 -9.58 1.77
N ASP A 159 2.73 -10.85 1.43
CA ASP A 159 3.75 -11.85 1.12
C ASP A 159 4.56 -12.35 2.32
N GLY A 160 4.80 -11.52 3.32
CA GLY A 160 5.63 -11.89 4.48
C GLY A 160 7.12 -11.97 4.16
N PHE A 161 7.68 -11.01 3.41
CA PHE A 161 9.12 -10.91 3.19
C PHE A 161 9.90 -10.60 4.47
N ALA A 162 11.07 -11.23 4.65
CA ALA A 162 11.88 -11.09 5.86
C ALA A 162 12.39 -9.67 6.10
N CYS A 163 12.55 -8.86 5.07
CA CYS A 163 12.93 -7.45 5.21
C CYS A 163 11.96 -6.64 6.10
N LEU A 164 10.74 -7.12 6.32
CA LEU A 164 9.78 -6.46 7.22
C LEU A 164 10.29 -6.44 8.66
N ALA A 165 10.84 -7.56 9.14
CA ALA A 165 11.39 -7.65 10.50
C ALA A 165 12.60 -6.71 10.71
N ASN A 166 13.44 -6.55 9.70
CA ASN A 166 14.69 -5.81 9.83
C ASN A 166 14.58 -4.32 9.50
N HIS A 167 13.63 -3.94 8.64
CA HIS A 167 13.56 -2.60 8.09
C HIS A 167 12.21 -1.89 8.28
N ALA A 168 11.07 -2.61 8.19
CA ALA A 168 9.78 -2.01 8.47
C ALA A 168 9.53 -1.86 9.96
N MET A 169 9.86 -2.90 10.76
CA MET A 169 9.61 -2.89 12.20
C MET A 169 10.23 -1.71 12.93
N PRO A 170 11.51 -1.35 12.76
CA PRO A 170 12.07 -0.17 13.42
C PRO A 170 11.30 1.12 13.13
N VAL A 171 10.79 1.28 11.89
CA VAL A 171 9.96 2.45 11.52
C VAL A 171 8.58 2.40 12.19
N LEU A 172 7.95 1.23 12.23
CA LEU A 172 6.63 1.05 12.85
C LEU A 172 6.70 1.26 14.37
N GLU A 173 7.77 0.79 15.04
CA GLU A 173 8.02 0.98 16.47
C GLU A 173 8.29 2.44 16.79
N ASP A 174 9.19 3.12 16.07
CA ASP A 174 9.50 4.55 16.26
C ASP A 174 8.23 5.40 16.14
N LEU A 175 7.43 5.13 15.12
CA LEU A 175 6.18 5.82 14.87
C LEU A 175 4.99 5.24 15.68
N ARG A 176 5.13 4.14 16.40
CA ARG A 176 4.02 3.42 17.07
C ARG A 176 2.83 3.22 16.11
N VAL A 177 3.09 2.75 14.91
CA VAL A 177 2.07 2.48 13.89
C VAL A 177 1.77 0.99 13.89
N PRO A 178 0.53 0.59 14.19
CA PRO A 178 0.13 -0.81 14.08
C PRO A 178 0.01 -1.23 12.61
N ALA A 179 0.30 -2.50 12.32
CA ALA A 179 0.15 -3.06 10.99
C ALA A 179 -0.28 -4.53 11.01
N SER A 180 -0.89 -4.99 9.92
CA SER A 180 -1.19 -6.40 9.68
C SER A 180 -0.22 -6.96 8.64
N VAL A 181 0.38 -8.11 8.92
CA VAL A 181 1.27 -8.80 7.98
C VAL A 181 0.61 -10.08 7.50
N PHE A 182 0.34 -10.16 6.19
CA PHE A 182 -0.25 -11.33 5.55
C PHE A 182 0.85 -12.24 5.03
N VAL A 183 0.97 -13.43 5.63
CA VAL A 183 2.04 -14.38 5.34
C VAL A 183 1.56 -15.57 4.50
N CYS A 184 2.40 -16.00 3.57
CA CYS A 184 2.22 -17.27 2.87
C CYS A 184 2.65 -18.40 3.81
N THR A 185 1.67 -19.06 4.47
CA THR A 185 1.95 -19.92 5.62
C THR A 185 2.80 -21.15 5.31
N GLY A 186 2.80 -21.64 4.07
CA GLY A 186 3.64 -22.74 3.62
C GLY A 186 5.07 -22.33 3.26
N LEU A 187 5.32 -21.02 3.19
CA LEU A 187 6.63 -20.48 2.86
C LEU A 187 7.38 -19.94 4.09
N ILE A 188 6.76 -19.92 5.27
CA ILE A 188 7.42 -19.52 6.51
C ILE A 188 8.63 -20.43 6.76
N ASP A 189 9.78 -19.85 7.14
CA ASP A 189 11.10 -20.47 7.29
C ASP A 189 11.80 -20.84 5.96
N ARG A 190 11.27 -20.38 4.82
CA ARG A 190 11.92 -20.57 3.54
C ARG A 190 13.09 -19.61 3.37
N GLU A 191 14.30 -20.12 3.20
CA GLU A 191 15.52 -19.32 2.99
C GLU A 191 15.75 -18.98 1.50
N GLU A 192 15.22 -19.81 0.58
CA GLU A 192 15.29 -19.56 -0.85
C GLU A 192 14.29 -18.45 -1.26
N PRO A 193 14.46 -17.84 -2.44
CA PRO A 193 13.52 -16.86 -2.97
C PRO A 193 12.10 -17.40 -3.03
N MET A 194 11.12 -16.53 -2.79
CA MET A 194 9.69 -16.87 -2.95
C MET A 194 9.43 -17.32 -4.39
N PRO A 195 8.73 -18.44 -4.62
CA PRO A 195 8.55 -19.01 -5.98
C PRO A 195 7.84 -18.07 -6.95
N PHE A 196 7.00 -17.20 -6.44
CA PHE A 196 6.23 -16.21 -7.20
C PHE A 196 6.96 -14.87 -7.39
N ASP A 197 8.21 -14.74 -6.91
CA ASP A 197 9.01 -13.52 -6.99
C ASP A 197 10.14 -13.62 -8.04
N PRO A 198 9.92 -13.23 -9.30
CA PRO A 198 10.95 -13.28 -10.34
C PRO A 198 12.17 -12.41 -10.04
N TRP A 199 12.00 -11.28 -9.33
CA TRP A 199 13.12 -10.44 -8.92
C TRP A 199 14.01 -11.17 -7.92
N GLY A 200 13.44 -11.74 -6.87
CA GLY A 200 14.17 -12.50 -5.86
C GLY A 200 14.93 -13.68 -6.46
N VAL A 201 14.30 -14.43 -7.39
CA VAL A 201 14.95 -15.53 -8.09
C VAL A 201 16.17 -15.07 -8.89
N ARG A 202 16.10 -13.92 -9.58
CA ARG A 202 17.24 -13.37 -10.35
C ARG A 202 18.34 -12.81 -9.45
N MET A 203 17.97 -12.27 -8.30
CA MET A 203 18.90 -11.55 -7.41
C MET A 203 19.46 -12.40 -6.27
N ALA A 204 19.02 -13.64 -6.13
CA ALA A 204 19.51 -14.57 -5.12
C ALA A 204 21.04 -14.70 -5.18
N GLY A 205 21.67 -14.60 -4.01
CA GLY A 205 23.12 -14.63 -3.86
C GLY A 205 23.85 -13.32 -4.29
N ARG A 206 23.12 -12.29 -4.73
CA ARG A 206 23.68 -10.98 -5.14
C ARG A 206 23.26 -9.84 -4.23
N VAL A 207 22.21 -10.03 -3.45
CA VAL A 207 21.64 -9.04 -2.52
C VAL A 207 21.40 -9.70 -1.17
N ASP A 208 21.10 -8.89 -0.15
CA ASP A 208 20.75 -9.39 1.17
C ASP A 208 19.55 -10.38 1.09
N PRO A 209 19.69 -11.60 1.63
CA PRO A 209 18.64 -12.62 1.61
C PRO A 209 17.31 -12.17 2.19
N THR A 210 17.31 -11.25 3.15
CA THR A 210 16.06 -10.74 3.74
C THR A 210 15.17 -10.01 2.73
N SER A 211 15.73 -9.54 1.63
CA SER A 211 14.99 -8.88 0.56
C SER A 211 14.15 -9.84 -0.31
N TYR A 212 14.44 -11.15 -0.30
CA TYR A 212 13.75 -12.13 -1.14
C TYR A 212 13.25 -13.38 -0.39
N ARG A 213 13.80 -13.72 0.79
CA ARG A 213 13.30 -14.85 1.58
C ARG A 213 12.05 -14.49 2.37
N SER A 214 11.34 -15.52 2.83
CA SER A 214 10.23 -15.38 3.75
C SER A 214 10.68 -15.03 5.17
N LEU A 215 9.75 -14.44 5.95
CA LEU A 215 9.85 -14.41 7.41
C LEU A 215 9.99 -15.84 7.95
N ASN A 216 10.89 -16.04 8.92
CA ASN A 216 10.92 -17.26 9.71
C ASN A 216 10.04 -17.15 10.97
N ALA A 217 9.77 -18.28 11.62
CA ALA A 217 8.88 -18.32 12.77
C ALA A 217 9.37 -17.47 13.96
N ARG A 218 10.68 -17.29 14.11
CA ARG A 218 11.25 -16.45 15.18
C ARG A 218 10.99 -14.98 14.89
N GLU A 219 11.17 -14.55 13.65
CA GLU A 219 10.87 -13.18 13.19
C GLU A 219 9.39 -12.87 13.36
N VAL A 220 8.49 -13.78 12.94
CA VAL A 220 7.05 -13.60 13.12
C VAL A 220 6.67 -13.44 14.61
N ARG A 221 7.22 -14.28 15.49
CA ARG A 221 6.96 -14.17 16.94
C ARG A 221 7.47 -12.87 17.51
N ALA A 222 8.71 -12.47 17.17
CA ALA A 222 9.27 -11.20 17.61
C ALA A 222 8.41 -9.99 17.19
N MET A 223 7.85 -10.02 15.99
CA MET A 223 6.94 -8.98 15.50
C MET A 223 5.62 -8.98 16.28
N LEU A 224 5.03 -10.14 16.55
CA LEU A 224 3.82 -10.26 17.39
C LEU A 224 4.04 -9.78 18.81
N ASP A 225 5.21 -10.07 19.42
CA ASP A 225 5.56 -9.71 20.79
C ASP A 225 5.66 -8.19 21.00
N THR A 226 5.83 -7.40 19.94
CA THR A 226 5.78 -5.93 20.01
C THR A 226 4.39 -5.38 20.34
N GLY A 227 3.33 -6.18 20.14
CA GLY A 227 1.95 -5.73 20.24
C GLY A 227 1.49 -4.76 19.14
N LEU A 228 2.36 -4.40 18.20
CA LEU A 228 2.02 -3.54 17.07
C LEU A 228 1.55 -4.33 15.85
N ILE A 229 1.94 -5.60 15.73
CA ILE A 229 1.67 -6.41 14.56
C ILE A 229 0.62 -7.47 14.87
N ASP A 230 -0.35 -7.61 13.96
CA ASP A 230 -1.13 -8.82 13.82
C ASP A 230 -0.76 -9.55 12.53
N VAL A 231 -0.93 -10.88 12.53
CA VAL A 231 -0.57 -11.74 11.41
C VAL A 231 -1.82 -12.38 10.83
N GLY A 232 -1.99 -12.22 9.52
CA GLY A 232 -3.05 -12.82 8.73
C GLY A 232 -2.54 -13.79 7.68
N ALA A 233 -3.46 -14.43 6.94
CA ALA A 233 -3.16 -15.37 5.89
C ALA A 233 -3.04 -14.68 4.53
N HIS A 234 -2.08 -15.17 3.70
CA HIS A 234 -1.95 -14.81 2.27
C HIS A 234 -1.92 -16.08 1.40
N THR A 235 -2.79 -17.04 1.72
CA THR A 235 -2.80 -18.43 1.26
C THR A 235 -1.58 -19.24 1.77
N HIS A 236 -1.56 -20.54 1.47
CA HIS A 236 -0.44 -21.39 1.88
C HIS A 236 0.75 -21.23 0.95
N GLY A 237 0.50 -21.22 -0.38
CA GLY A 237 1.54 -21.20 -1.42
C GLY A 237 1.56 -19.99 -2.33
N HIS A 238 0.68 -18.99 -2.17
CA HIS A 238 0.47 -17.86 -3.08
C HIS A 238 -0.04 -18.27 -4.46
N ASP A 239 -0.92 -19.29 -4.52
CA ASP A 239 -1.42 -19.82 -5.78
C ASP A 239 -2.54 -18.97 -6.40
N ASP A 240 -2.78 -19.18 -7.70
CA ASP A 240 -3.91 -18.62 -8.43
C ASP A 240 -5.16 -19.49 -8.22
N PHE A 241 -6.14 -19.00 -7.49
CA PHE A 241 -7.38 -19.71 -7.19
C PHE A 241 -8.57 -19.29 -8.04
N ARG A 242 -8.39 -18.57 -9.13
CA ARG A 242 -9.49 -18.15 -10.01
C ARG A 242 -10.31 -19.35 -10.49
N GLY A 243 -11.64 -19.28 -10.24
CA GLY A 243 -12.56 -20.36 -10.57
C GLY A 243 -12.42 -21.62 -9.72
N ARG A 244 -11.61 -21.62 -8.65
CA ARG A 244 -11.32 -22.77 -7.77
C ARG A 244 -11.64 -22.46 -6.29
N PRO A 245 -12.88 -22.09 -5.94
CA PRO A 245 -13.23 -21.70 -4.56
C PRO A 245 -13.10 -22.86 -3.56
N ALA A 246 -13.29 -24.12 -3.98
CA ALA A 246 -13.10 -25.29 -3.11
C ALA A 246 -11.63 -25.47 -2.71
N ASP A 247 -10.71 -25.30 -3.67
CA ASP A 247 -9.27 -25.40 -3.43
C ASP A 247 -8.79 -24.27 -2.52
N LEU A 248 -9.29 -23.03 -2.72
CA LEU A 248 -8.99 -21.93 -1.84
C LEU A 248 -9.46 -22.19 -0.41
N ARG A 249 -10.67 -22.74 -0.23
CA ARG A 249 -11.17 -23.08 1.11
C ARG A 249 -10.28 -24.10 1.82
N GLU A 250 -9.82 -25.12 1.12
CA GLU A 250 -8.89 -26.13 1.67
C GLU A 250 -7.54 -25.51 2.01
N ASP A 251 -6.99 -24.70 1.12
CA ASP A 251 -5.73 -23.97 1.32
C ASP A 251 -5.79 -23.06 2.55
N LEU A 252 -6.86 -22.28 2.70
CA LEU A 252 -7.08 -21.43 3.86
C LEU A 252 -7.30 -22.24 5.16
N GLY A 253 -7.86 -23.43 5.09
CA GLY A 253 -7.91 -24.36 6.23
C GLY A 253 -6.51 -24.75 6.72
N ARG A 254 -5.56 -25.00 5.79
CA ARG A 254 -4.13 -25.20 6.12
C ARG A 254 -3.53 -23.94 6.76
N CYS A 255 -3.87 -22.73 6.25
CA CYS A 255 -3.42 -21.48 6.83
C CYS A 255 -3.89 -21.33 8.28
N VAL A 256 -5.17 -21.55 8.57
CA VAL A 256 -5.73 -21.46 9.93
C VAL A 256 -5.01 -22.43 10.87
N THR A 257 -4.83 -23.67 10.45
CA THR A 257 -4.12 -24.71 11.25
C THR A 257 -2.68 -24.27 11.54
N THR A 258 -1.95 -23.79 10.54
CA THR A 258 -0.55 -23.38 10.69
C THR A 258 -0.43 -22.15 11.60
N LEU A 259 -1.26 -21.13 11.40
CA LEU A 259 -1.24 -19.90 12.19
C LEU A 259 -1.65 -20.16 13.64
N ALA A 260 -2.64 -21.00 13.88
CA ALA A 260 -3.05 -21.41 15.23
C ALA A 260 -1.93 -22.19 15.95
N ALA A 261 -1.36 -23.19 15.30
CA ALA A 261 -0.34 -24.04 15.91
C ALA A 261 0.98 -23.31 16.18
N ARG A 262 1.39 -22.41 15.29
CA ARG A 262 2.71 -21.77 15.37
C ARG A 262 2.70 -20.44 16.13
N PHE A 263 1.58 -19.69 16.06
CA PHE A 263 1.51 -18.30 16.50
C PHE A 263 0.28 -18.00 17.38
N ASN A 264 -0.53 -19.00 17.72
CA ASN A 264 -1.78 -18.84 18.48
C ASN A 264 -2.80 -17.90 17.83
N VAL A 265 -2.76 -17.76 16.50
CA VAL A 265 -3.72 -16.98 15.71
C VAL A 265 -4.82 -17.89 15.20
N THR A 266 -5.94 -17.97 15.92
CA THR A 266 -7.02 -18.94 15.68
C THR A 266 -8.10 -18.43 14.71
N ARG A 267 -8.22 -17.12 14.52
CA ARG A 267 -9.19 -16.47 13.63
C ARG A 267 -8.50 -15.39 12.81
N PRO A 268 -7.68 -15.78 11.83
CA PRO A 268 -6.89 -14.83 11.04
C PRO A 268 -7.77 -13.97 10.13
N THR A 269 -7.28 -12.79 9.80
CA THR A 269 -7.69 -12.01 8.63
C THR A 269 -7.00 -12.56 7.38
N PHE A 270 -7.50 -12.22 6.20
CA PHE A 270 -6.99 -12.73 4.93
C PHE A 270 -6.78 -11.60 3.91
N ALA A 271 -5.74 -11.72 3.09
CA ALA A 271 -5.57 -10.93 1.87
C ALA A 271 -5.46 -11.88 0.67
N PHE A 272 -6.22 -11.60 -0.40
CA PHE A 272 -6.15 -12.40 -1.61
C PHE A 272 -4.83 -12.17 -2.34
N PRO A 273 -4.07 -13.22 -2.72
CA PRO A 273 -2.99 -13.11 -3.69
C PRO A 273 -3.49 -12.48 -4.98
N PHE A 274 -2.68 -11.56 -5.56
CA PHE A 274 -3.08 -10.73 -6.71
C PHE A 274 -4.30 -9.82 -6.43
N GLY A 275 -5.31 -10.29 -5.78
CA GLY A 275 -6.46 -9.61 -5.17
C GLY A 275 -7.30 -8.70 -6.07
N THR A 276 -7.20 -8.78 -7.41
CA THR A 276 -7.92 -7.90 -8.36
C THR A 276 -9.29 -8.49 -8.73
N PRO A 277 -10.42 -7.95 -8.20
CA PRO A 277 -11.74 -8.52 -8.45
C PRO A 277 -12.14 -8.56 -9.92
N SER A 278 -11.79 -7.52 -10.70
CA SER A 278 -12.12 -7.45 -12.13
C SER A 278 -11.38 -8.47 -13.00
N LEU A 279 -10.38 -9.16 -12.45
CA LEU A 279 -9.64 -10.25 -13.09
C LEU A 279 -10.00 -11.63 -12.51
N GLY A 280 -10.95 -11.69 -11.56
CA GLY A 280 -11.42 -12.92 -10.94
C GLY A 280 -10.56 -13.44 -9.77
N PHE A 281 -9.58 -12.66 -9.30
CA PHE A 281 -8.71 -13.08 -8.17
C PHE A 281 -9.36 -12.90 -6.79
N ALA A 282 -10.50 -12.21 -6.72
CA ALA A 282 -11.24 -11.94 -5.49
C ALA A 282 -12.72 -11.73 -5.83
N ASP A 283 -13.35 -12.73 -6.45
CA ASP A 283 -14.77 -12.72 -6.77
C ASP A 283 -15.62 -13.20 -5.58
N ASP A 284 -16.95 -13.13 -5.72
CA ASP A 284 -17.90 -13.50 -4.68
C ASP A 284 -17.77 -14.99 -4.25
N ALA A 285 -17.42 -15.89 -5.18
CA ALA A 285 -17.23 -17.30 -4.87
C ALA A 285 -15.98 -17.53 -4.00
N LEU A 286 -14.88 -16.84 -4.31
CA LEU A 286 -13.66 -16.88 -3.50
C LEU A 286 -13.86 -16.18 -2.15
N ALA A 287 -14.63 -15.09 -2.08
CA ALA A 287 -15.01 -14.44 -0.83
C ALA A 287 -15.84 -15.37 0.07
N ALA A 288 -16.81 -16.09 -0.50
CA ALA A 288 -17.59 -17.09 0.22
C ALA A 288 -16.71 -18.27 0.72
N ALA A 289 -15.73 -18.71 -0.08
CA ALA A 289 -14.78 -19.73 0.33
C ALA A 289 -13.91 -19.28 1.53
N ALA A 290 -13.41 -18.04 1.51
CA ALA A 290 -12.65 -17.46 2.61
C ALA A 290 -13.50 -17.36 3.90
N ARG A 291 -14.76 -16.94 3.78
CA ARG A 291 -15.70 -16.92 4.90
C ARG A 291 -15.92 -18.31 5.50
N SER A 292 -16.15 -19.31 4.63
CA SER A 292 -16.35 -20.71 5.04
C SER A 292 -15.12 -21.35 5.67
N ALA A 293 -13.92 -20.86 5.32
CA ALA A 293 -12.66 -21.30 5.93
C ALA A 293 -12.39 -20.68 7.32
N GLY A 294 -13.29 -19.81 7.81
CA GLY A 294 -13.16 -19.19 9.14
C GLY A 294 -12.33 -17.91 9.17
N MET A 295 -12.04 -17.28 8.03
CA MET A 295 -11.41 -15.96 8.00
C MET A 295 -12.33 -14.91 8.61
N ARG A 296 -11.75 -13.88 9.22
CA ARG A 296 -12.54 -12.77 9.80
C ARG A 296 -12.94 -11.73 8.75
N CYS A 297 -12.09 -11.49 7.78
CA CYS A 297 -12.33 -10.62 6.62
C CYS A 297 -11.42 -11.05 5.48
N ALA A 298 -11.66 -10.50 4.28
CA ALA A 298 -10.80 -10.71 3.11
C ALA A 298 -10.54 -9.38 2.39
N LEU A 299 -9.27 -9.06 2.20
CA LEU A 299 -8.82 -7.82 1.59
C LEU A 299 -8.46 -8.04 0.12
N THR A 300 -8.92 -7.14 -0.74
CA THR A 300 -8.65 -7.14 -2.17
C THR A 300 -7.59 -6.11 -2.53
N SER A 301 -7.09 -6.11 -3.77
CA SER A 301 -6.22 -5.06 -4.31
C SER A 301 -7.01 -3.96 -5.05
N GLU A 302 -8.35 -3.94 -4.95
CA GLU A 302 -9.16 -2.88 -5.55
C GLU A 302 -8.85 -1.54 -4.88
N SER A 303 -8.36 -0.57 -5.67
CA SER A 303 -7.94 0.74 -5.15
C SER A 303 -9.13 1.62 -4.79
N ARG A 304 -9.66 1.43 -3.57
CA ARG A 304 -10.78 2.20 -3.02
C ARG A 304 -10.70 2.34 -1.50
N VAL A 305 -11.34 3.34 -0.98
CA VAL A 305 -11.58 3.52 0.46
C VAL A 305 -12.72 2.60 0.88
N VAL A 306 -12.60 1.96 2.02
CA VAL A 306 -13.63 1.09 2.61
C VAL A 306 -14.72 1.94 3.24
N ARG A 307 -15.98 1.59 2.99
CA ARG A 307 -17.15 2.21 3.61
C ARG A 307 -17.76 1.27 4.65
N PRO A 308 -18.47 1.79 5.67
CA PRO A 308 -19.07 0.95 6.72
C PRO A 308 -20.03 -0.13 6.20
N ALA A 309 -20.70 0.12 5.07
CA ALA A 309 -21.62 -0.82 4.44
C ALA A 309 -20.96 -1.83 3.49
N ASP A 310 -19.66 -1.73 3.25
CA ASP A 310 -18.95 -2.67 2.39
C ASP A 310 -18.78 -4.03 3.10
N ASP A 311 -18.96 -5.12 2.35
CA ASP A 311 -18.73 -6.47 2.86
C ASP A 311 -17.27 -6.61 3.34
N PRO A 312 -17.01 -7.02 4.59
CA PRO A 312 -15.66 -7.26 5.08
C PRO A 312 -14.84 -8.26 4.25
N PHE A 313 -15.49 -9.09 3.44
CA PHE A 313 -14.82 -10.03 2.54
C PHE A 313 -14.53 -9.46 1.14
N ALA A 314 -14.72 -8.15 0.96
CA ALA A 314 -14.44 -7.43 -0.29
C ALA A 314 -13.80 -6.06 -0.04
N TRP A 315 -13.11 -5.86 1.08
CA TRP A 315 -12.49 -4.56 1.39
C TRP A 315 -11.33 -4.27 0.45
N GLY A 316 -11.39 -3.09 -0.19
CA GLY A 316 -10.34 -2.61 -1.08
C GLY A 316 -9.15 -2.04 -0.34
N ARG A 317 -7.99 -2.00 -1.01
CA ARG A 317 -6.75 -1.45 -0.47
C ARG A 317 -6.08 -0.49 -1.46
N LEU A 318 -5.36 0.47 -0.93
CA LEU A 318 -4.58 1.42 -1.70
C LEU A 318 -3.13 0.93 -1.78
N ASN A 319 -2.72 0.41 -2.94
CA ASN A 319 -1.33 0.00 -3.17
C ASN A 319 -0.39 1.20 -3.02
N VAL A 320 0.63 1.10 -2.17
CA VAL A 320 1.60 2.16 -1.89
C VAL A 320 2.92 1.88 -2.61
N PHE A 321 3.47 2.92 -3.20
CA PHE A 321 4.71 2.84 -3.97
C PHE A 321 5.79 3.72 -3.35
N GLY A 322 7.08 3.40 -3.59
CA GLY A 322 8.20 4.18 -3.10
C GLY A 322 8.24 5.63 -3.58
N TRP A 323 7.51 5.96 -4.67
CA TRP A 323 7.37 7.33 -5.16
C TRP A 323 6.18 8.08 -4.54
N ASP A 324 5.28 7.43 -3.81
CA ASP A 324 4.16 8.11 -3.13
C ASP A 324 4.67 9.06 -2.04
N THR A 325 4.04 10.21 -1.97
CA THR A 325 4.25 11.20 -0.91
C THR A 325 3.04 11.23 0.03
N PRO A 326 3.15 11.80 1.22
CA PRO A 326 1.98 11.98 2.10
C PRO A 326 0.82 12.70 1.41
N ALA A 327 1.09 13.63 0.50
CA ALA A 327 0.04 14.34 -0.26
C ALA A 327 -0.64 13.42 -1.29
N THR A 328 0.11 12.53 -1.98
CA THR A 328 -0.50 11.58 -2.92
C THR A 328 -1.36 10.56 -2.17
N LEU A 329 -0.90 10.07 -1.03
CA LEU A 329 -1.65 9.14 -0.19
C LEU A 329 -2.91 9.81 0.38
N GLN A 330 -2.81 11.04 0.92
CA GLN A 330 -3.97 11.81 1.38
C GLN A 330 -5.00 11.98 0.27
N ALA A 331 -4.61 12.38 -0.93
CA ALA A 331 -5.53 12.54 -2.05
C ALA A 331 -6.25 11.23 -2.40
N ARG A 332 -5.57 10.08 -2.32
CA ARG A 332 -6.17 8.76 -2.54
C ARG A 332 -7.10 8.35 -1.39
N LEU A 333 -6.71 8.59 -0.14
CA LEU A 333 -7.51 8.37 1.06
C LEU A 333 -8.78 9.23 1.06
N HIS A 334 -8.73 10.44 0.49
CA HIS A 334 -9.91 11.30 0.28
C HIS A 334 -10.72 10.93 -0.96
N GLY A 335 -10.41 9.82 -1.63
CA GLY A 335 -11.18 9.30 -2.75
C GLY A 335 -11.07 10.08 -4.06
N TRP A 336 -10.09 11.03 -4.19
CA TRP A 336 -9.92 11.84 -5.38
C TRP A 336 -9.71 11.04 -6.67
N TYR A 337 -9.21 9.81 -6.56
CA TYR A 337 -8.95 8.92 -7.69
C TYR A 337 -9.98 7.79 -7.82
N SER A 338 -10.98 7.70 -6.95
CA SER A 338 -11.96 6.59 -6.91
C SER A 338 -12.86 6.50 -8.15
N TRP A 339 -13.02 7.58 -8.89
CA TRP A 339 -13.81 7.63 -10.13
C TRP A 339 -13.03 7.14 -11.37
N MET A 340 -11.70 7.05 -11.30
CA MET A 340 -10.84 6.65 -12.42
C MET A 340 -11.17 5.25 -12.97
N PRO A 341 -11.35 4.20 -12.16
CA PRO A 341 -11.71 2.88 -12.65
C PRO A 341 -13.04 2.86 -13.41
N ARG A 342 -14.05 3.63 -12.97
CA ARG A 342 -15.37 3.69 -13.58
C ARG A 342 -15.35 4.33 -14.97
N LEU A 343 -14.55 5.37 -15.18
CA LEU A 343 -14.36 5.97 -16.51
C LEU A 343 -13.72 4.99 -17.50
N TRP A 344 -12.77 4.16 -17.03
CA TRP A 344 -12.11 3.17 -17.87
C TRP A 344 -13.04 2.03 -18.28
N ALA A 345 -13.90 1.58 -17.38
CA ALA A 345 -14.92 0.59 -17.71
C ALA A 345 -15.88 1.12 -18.82
N GLY A 346 -16.26 2.40 -18.74
CA GLY A 346 -17.09 3.06 -19.77
C GLY A 346 -16.38 3.18 -21.13
N VAL A 347 -15.09 3.51 -21.13
CA VAL A 347 -14.28 3.63 -22.36
C VAL A 347 -14.06 2.25 -23.02
N ARG A 348 -13.81 1.19 -22.22
CA ARG A 348 -13.68 -0.19 -22.75
C ARG A 348 -14.98 -0.70 -23.38
N ARG A 349 -16.15 -0.45 -22.78
CA ARG A 349 -17.44 -0.81 -23.36
C ARG A 349 -17.69 -0.12 -24.71
N ARG A 350 -17.40 1.18 -24.82
CA ARG A 350 -17.57 1.94 -26.07
C ARG A 350 -16.64 1.45 -27.19
N ARG A 351 -15.42 0.98 -26.87
CA ARG A 351 -14.49 0.44 -27.87
C ARG A 351 -14.86 -0.98 -28.35
N ARG A 352 -15.44 -1.82 -27.46
CA ARG A 352 -15.94 -3.16 -27.86
C ARG A 352 -17.25 -3.07 -28.65
N GLY A 353 -18.09 -2.07 -28.40
CA GLY A 353 -19.33 -1.84 -29.17
C GLY A 353 -19.10 -1.13 -30.51
N GLY A 354 -17.95 -0.51 -30.75
CA GLY A 354 -17.60 0.15 -32.03
C GLY A 354 -16.87 -0.73 -33.04
N ALA A 355 -16.48 -1.96 -32.67
CA ALA A 355 -15.85 -2.94 -33.57
C ALA A 355 -16.84 -3.98 -34.14
N ALA A 356 -18.13 -3.81 -33.84
CA ALA A 356 -19.24 -4.67 -34.31
C ALA A 356 -20.24 -3.89 -35.19
N ARG A 357 -19.74 -2.89 -35.92
CA ARG A 357 -20.52 -2.25 -37.04
C ARG A 357 -19.66 -2.17 -38.25
#